data_be167c61c50881dc924a94ef6e0d28a4
#
_entry.id   be167c61c50881dc924a94ef6e0d28a4
#
_cell.length_a   1.000
_cell.length_b   1.000
_cell.length_c   1.000
_cell.angle_alpha   90.00
_cell.angle_beta   90.00
_cell.angle_gamma   90.00
#
_symmetry.space_group_name_H-M   'P 1'
#
loop_
_entity.id
_entity.type
_entity.pdbx_description
1 polymer ?
#
loop_
_entity_poly.entity_id
_entity_poly.type
_entity_poly.pdbx_seq_one_letter_code
_entity_poly.pdbx_strand_id
1 'polypeptide(L)'
;MIGFSRFTTSATMLAVLVSAVPASAEEIRVLSSLGIKAVVEDLAPKFEKSSKHKVSTVFDLASALKAKIDLGEPFDVAILTPALLDELIAKGKVAPASKSVVARVGLGLMTKAGAKKLDVGTVDAFKRTLLDSKSITYAAAGASGVAFVATIDKLGIADALKAKSKLAASGDEVNANVASGAADLAVLPVSEILPVKGAQLGGVFPAEIQTYIVMAAGVNAAARSAAAQQFVTFLMSPANSQVIKAKGMDR
;
A
#
# COMPACT_ATOMS: atom_id res chain seq x y z
N MET A 1 -86.63 -23.64 -3.02
CA MET A 1 -85.87 -22.34 -2.93
C MET A 1 -84.57 -22.63 -2.22
N ILE A 2 -83.46 -22.66 -2.97
CA ILE A 2 -82.13 -23.03 -2.45
C ILE A 2 -81.33 -21.70 -2.33
N GLY A 3 -81.01 -21.30 -1.09
CA GLY A 3 -80.26 -20.07 -0.80
C GLY A 3 -78.74 -20.31 -0.94
N PHE A 4 -78.10 -19.58 -1.88
CA PHE A 4 -76.63 -19.55 -2.01
C PHE A 4 -76.02 -18.53 -1.02
N SER A 5 -75.29 -19.04 -0.02
CA SER A 5 -74.48 -18.21 0.85
C SER A 5 -73.12 -17.90 0.19
N ARG A 6 -72.82 -16.61 -0.05
CA ARG A 6 -71.52 -16.14 -0.58
C ARG A 6 -70.53 -15.96 0.58
N PHE A 7 -69.53 -16.83 0.66
CA PHE A 7 -68.36 -16.61 1.53
C PHE A 7 -67.41 -15.61 0.86
N THR A 8 -67.26 -14.42 1.42
CA THR A 8 -66.23 -13.43 1.04
C THR A 8 -64.99 -13.71 1.87
N THR A 9 -63.95 -14.23 1.22
CA THR A 9 -62.63 -14.45 1.80
C THR A 9 -61.84 -13.15 1.74
N SER A 10 -61.69 -12.42 2.87
CA SER A 10 -60.82 -11.27 2.97
C SER A 10 -59.35 -11.76 3.13
N ALA A 11 -58.54 -11.53 2.09
CA ALA A 11 -57.11 -11.74 2.13
C ALA A 11 -56.42 -10.53 2.81
N THR A 12 -56.00 -10.73 4.06
CA THR A 12 -55.24 -9.74 4.79
C THR A 12 -53.76 -9.79 4.31
N MET A 13 -53.36 -8.80 3.53
CA MET A 13 -52.00 -8.67 3.03
C MET A 13 -51.12 -8.09 4.17
N LEU A 14 -50.32 -8.93 4.79
CA LEU A 14 -49.34 -8.52 5.83
C LEU A 14 -48.16 -7.83 5.18
N ALA A 15 -48.12 -6.49 5.20
CA ALA A 15 -46.98 -5.70 4.75
C ALA A 15 -45.85 -5.81 5.77
N VAL A 16 -44.80 -6.56 5.44
CA VAL A 16 -43.56 -6.61 6.23
C VAL A 16 -42.79 -5.32 5.97
N LEU A 17 -42.87 -4.39 6.90
CA LEU A 17 -41.99 -3.23 6.96
C LEU A 17 -40.56 -3.69 7.32
N VAL A 18 -39.70 -3.80 6.30
CA VAL A 18 -38.27 -3.93 6.52
C VAL A 18 -37.73 -2.59 6.99
N SER A 19 -37.59 -2.44 8.30
CA SER A 19 -36.93 -1.28 8.90
C SER A 19 -35.47 -1.31 8.52
N ALA A 20 -35.05 -0.43 7.59
CA ALA A 20 -33.64 -0.18 7.30
C ALA A 20 -33.03 0.46 8.56
N VAL A 21 -32.28 -0.31 9.34
CA VAL A 21 -31.47 0.22 10.44
C VAL A 21 -30.44 1.15 9.79
N PRO A 22 -30.39 2.45 10.16
CA PRO A 22 -29.36 3.34 9.63
C PRO A 22 -27.98 2.77 10.04
N ALA A 23 -27.11 2.52 9.05
CA ALA A 23 -25.75 2.11 9.32
C ALA A 23 -25.07 3.22 10.15
N SER A 24 -24.69 2.89 11.38
CA SER A 24 -23.96 3.79 12.26
C SER A 24 -22.62 4.14 11.64
N ALA A 25 -22.19 5.39 11.77
CA ALA A 25 -20.83 5.79 11.42
C ALA A 25 -19.83 5.04 12.31
N GLU A 26 -18.87 4.40 11.70
CA GLU A 26 -17.85 3.60 12.39
C GLU A 26 -16.46 4.14 12.09
N GLU A 27 -15.50 3.94 13.00
CA GLU A 27 -14.10 4.22 12.78
C GLU A 27 -13.39 2.93 12.36
N ILE A 28 -12.70 2.98 11.21
CA ILE A 28 -11.92 1.88 10.64
C ILE A 28 -10.46 2.15 10.93
N ARG A 29 -9.84 1.27 11.73
CA ARG A 29 -8.40 1.33 12.01
C ARG A 29 -7.62 0.60 10.94
N VAL A 30 -6.80 1.34 10.19
CA VAL A 30 -5.99 0.83 9.08
C VAL A 30 -4.52 0.80 9.48
N LEU A 31 -3.87 -0.35 9.35
CA LEU A 31 -2.42 -0.48 9.43
C LEU A 31 -1.87 -0.61 8.01
N SER A 32 -1.21 0.41 7.49
CA SER A 32 -0.81 0.51 6.08
C SER A 32 0.68 0.67 5.89
N SER A 33 1.24 -0.08 4.96
CA SER A 33 2.63 0.09 4.51
C SER A 33 2.88 1.49 3.95
N LEU A 34 4.07 2.04 4.20
CA LEU A 34 4.54 3.31 3.64
C LEU A 34 4.48 3.33 2.11
N GLY A 35 4.72 2.20 1.45
CA GLY A 35 4.73 2.11 -0.02
C GLY A 35 3.43 2.52 -0.71
N ILE A 36 2.29 2.52 0.02
CA ILE A 36 0.98 2.96 -0.50
C ILE A 36 0.43 4.19 0.23
N LYS A 37 1.21 4.81 1.13
CA LYS A 37 0.78 5.92 1.98
C LYS A 37 0.09 7.03 1.20
N ALA A 38 0.73 7.54 0.15
CA ALA A 38 0.20 8.65 -0.64
C ALA A 38 -1.16 8.34 -1.31
N VAL A 39 -1.43 7.08 -1.63
CA VAL A 39 -2.74 6.63 -2.16
C VAL A 39 -3.78 6.60 -1.06
N VAL A 40 -3.45 6.03 0.10
CA VAL A 40 -4.39 5.93 1.24
C VAL A 40 -4.74 7.31 1.76
N GLU A 41 -3.78 8.23 1.91
CA GLU A 41 -4.01 9.61 2.35
C GLU A 41 -4.92 10.41 1.39
N ASP A 42 -4.87 10.11 0.10
CA ASP A 42 -5.76 10.76 -0.90
C ASP A 42 -7.15 10.11 -0.94
N LEU A 43 -7.24 8.79 -0.79
CA LEU A 43 -8.49 8.05 -0.96
C LEU A 43 -9.31 7.93 0.34
N ALA A 44 -8.70 7.89 1.52
CA ALA A 44 -9.42 7.76 2.79
C ALA A 44 -10.41 8.92 3.01
N PRO A 45 -10.06 10.21 2.81
CA PRO A 45 -11.04 11.30 2.94
C PRO A 45 -12.19 11.21 1.92
N LYS A 46 -11.95 10.67 0.73
CA LYS A 46 -12.99 10.47 -0.28
C LYS A 46 -13.96 9.37 0.13
N PHE A 47 -13.44 8.28 0.70
CA PHE A 47 -14.25 7.22 1.29
C PHE A 47 -15.09 7.75 2.47
N GLU A 48 -14.49 8.46 3.41
CA GLU A 48 -15.18 9.04 4.55
C GLU A 48 -16.37 9.93 4.12
N LYS A 49 -16.15 10.77 3.10
CA LYS A 49 -17.17 11.64 2.56
C LYS A 49 -18.35 10.86 1.96
N SER A 50 -18.08 9.72 1.30
CA SER A 50 -19.11 8.94 0.61
C SER A 50 -19.83 7.95 1.53
N SER A 51 -19.13 7.36 2.51
CA SER A 51 -19.64 6.30 3.39
C SER A 51 -20.12 6.79 4.75
N LYS A 52 -19.69 7.98 5.18
CA LYS A 52 -19.83 8.55 6.52
C LYS A 52 -19.03 7.82 7.62
N HIS A 53 -18.31 6.75 7.29
CA HIS A 53 -17.35 6.13 8.19
C HIS A 53 -16.11 7.00 8.35
N LYS A 54 -15.31 6.73 9.40
CA LYS A 54 -14.00 7.38 9.63
C LYS A 54 -12.88 6.38 9.37
N VAL A 55 -11.72 6.88 8.93
CA VAL A 55 -10.53 6.06 8.67
C VAL A 55 -9.36 6.62 9.46
N SER A 56 -8.90 5.85 10.43
CA SER A 56 -7.69 6.15 11.20
C SER A 56 -6.56 5.27 10.69
N THR A 57 -5.47 5.87 10.19
CA THR A 57 -4.38 5.10 9.56
C THR A 57 -3.07 5.27 10.30
N VAL A 58 -2.42 4.15 10.60
CA VAL A 58 -1.03 4.09 11.08
C VAL A 58 -0.15 3.60 9.93
N PHE A 59 0.88 4.38 9.61
CA PHE A 59 1.86 4.03 8.56
C PHE A 59 3.18 3.59 9.17
N ASP A 60 3.73 2.49 8.64
CA ASP A 60 5.06 1.97 9.02
C ASP A 60 5.57 1.02 7.92
N LEU A 61 6.78 0.46 8.09
CA LEU A 61 7.25 -0.64 7.27
C LEU A 61 6.30 -1.85 7.39
N ALA A 62 6.02 -2.51 6.28
CA ALA A 62 5.09 -3.64 6.25
C ALA A 62 5.47 -4.76 7.25
N SER A 63 6.77 -5.04 7.40
CA SER A 63 7.29 -6.00 8.38
C SER A 63 7.05 -5.57 9.83
N ALA A 64 7.22 -4.27 10.13
CA ALA A 64 6.97 -3.72 11.45
C ALA A 64 5.47 -3.78 11.81
N LEU A 65 4.59 -3.43 10.86
CA LEU A 65 3.15 -3.54 11.06
C LEU A 65 2.71 -4.99 11.30
N LYS A 66 3.25 -5.93 10.52
CA LYS A 66 2.99 -7.36 10.73
C LYS A 66 3.42 -7.81 12.13
N ALA A 67 4.60 -7.38 12.60
CA ALA A 67 5.06 -7.69 13.96
C ALA A 67 4.12 -7.11 15.03
N LYS A 68 3.64 -5.87 14.87
CA LYS A 68 2.64 -5.25 15.75
C LYS A 68 1.35 -6.08 15.78
N ILE A 69 0.84 -6.51 14.62
CA ILE A 69 -0.35 -7.38 14.53
C ILE A 69 -0.12 -8.72 15.23
N ASP A 70 1.06 -9.32 15.07
CA ASP A 70 1.41 -10.57 15.76
C ASP A 70 1.39 -10.41 17.29
N LEU A 71 1.77 -9.24 17.79
CA LEU A 71 1.75 -8.88 19.21
C LEU A 71 0.35 -8.45 19.72
N GLY A 72 -0.66 -8.42 18.85
CA GLY A 72 -2.04 -8.12 19.24
C GLY A 72 -2.47 -6.67 19.01
N GLU A 73 -1.70 -5.87 18.24
CA GLU A 73 -2.13 -4.52 17.85
C GLU A 73 -3.51 -4.60 17.16
N PRO A 74 -4.51 -3.84 17.63
CA PRO A 74 -5.84 -3.86 17.04
C PRO A 74 -5.82 -3.20 15.64
N PHE A 75 -6.57 -3.78 14.71
CA PHE A 75 -6.77 -3.26 13.36
C PHE A 75 -8.07 -3.79 12.76
N ASP A 76 -8.61 -3.08 11.79
CA ASP A 76 -9.74 -3.53 10.96
C ASP A 76 -9.26 -3.91 9.56
N VAL A 77 -8.32 -3.14 8.99
CA VAL A 77 -7.72 -3.39 7.68
C VAL A 77 -6.20 -3.35 7.79
N ALA A 78 -5.53 -4.34 7.24
CA ALA A 78 -4.08 -4.34 7.03
C ALA A 78 -3.77 -4.18 5.54
N ILE A 79 -2.88 -3.24 5.17
CA ILE A 79 -2.40 -3.05 3.80
C ILE A 79 -0.90 -3.30 3.78
N LEU A 80 -0.52 -4.50 3.36
CA LEU A 80 0.85 -5.03 3.43
C LEU A 80 1.23 -5.67 2.09
N THR A 81 2.44 -6.25 2.03
CA THR A 81 2.77 -7.13 0.90
C THR A 81 1.95 -8.42 0.95
N PRO A 82 1.64 -9.06 -0.20
CA PRO A 82 0.86 -10.30 -0.24
C PRO A 82 1.39 -11.40 0.65
N ALA A 83 2.72 -11.59 0.70
CA ALA A 83 3.35 -12.64 1.51
C ALA A 83 3.10 -12.43 3.01
N LEU A 84 3.22 -11.20 3.51
CA LEU A 84 2.96 -10.88 4.92
C LEU A 84 1.48 -11.05 5.28
N LEU A 85 0.56 -10.73 4.35
CA LEU A 85 -0.86 -11.02 4.55
C LEU A 85 -1.13 -12.53 4.59
N ASP A 86 -0.47 -13.32 3.75
CA ASP A 86 -0.61 -14.79 3.76
C ASP A 86 -0.17 -15.37 5.10
N GLU A 87 0.90 -14.87 5.70
CA GLU A 87 1.32 -15.27 7.04
C GLU A 87 0.25 -14.91 8.10
N LEU A 88 -0.37 -13.74 8.01
CA LEU A 88 -1.45 -13.32 8.92
C LEU A 88 -2.73 -14.14 8.71
N ILE A 89 -3.03 -14.51 7.46
CA ILE A 89 -4.13 -15.43 7.12
C ILE A 89 -3.88 -16.81 7.74
N ALA A 90 -2.68 -17.36 7.58
CA ALA A 90 -2.32 -18.65 8.16
C ALA A 90 -2.43 -18.66 9.69
N LYS A 91 -2.27 -17.50 10.35
CA LYS A 91 -2.45 -17.31 11.80
C LYS A 91 -3.89 -16.96 12.20
N GLY A 92 -4.83 -16.96 11.26
CA GLY A 92 -6.24 -16.62 11.51
C GLY A 92 -6.50 -15.15 11.89
N LYS A 93 -5.53 -14.22 11.63
CA LYS A 93 -5.66 -12.80 11.96
C LYS A 93 -6.32 -11.98 10.84
N VAL A 94 -6.20 -12.41 9.59
CA VAL A 94 -6.82 -11.81 8.42
C VAL A 94 -7.76 -12.82 7.77
N ALA A 95 -8.94 -12.37 7.37
CA ALA A 95 -9.93 -13.19 6.69
C ALA A 95 -9.45 -13.54 5.27
N PRO A 96 -9.30 -14.83 4.88
CA PRO A 96 -8.75 -15.22 3.57
C PRO A 96 -9.50 -14.60 2.39
N ALA A 97 -10.83 -14.57 2.46
CA ALA A 97 -11.68 -14.05 1.37
C ALA A 97 -11.59 -12.53 1.18
N SER A 98 -11.00 -11.80 2.13
CA SER A 98 -10.86 -10.34 2.06
C SER A 98 -9.58 -9.89 1.36
N LYS A 99 -8.61 -10.78 1.16
CA LYS A 99 -7.32 -10.43 0.53
C LYS A 99 -7.52 -9.95 -0.90
N SER A 100 -7.10 -8.72 -1.18
CA SER A 100 -7.23 -8.07 -2.48
C SER A 100 -5.99 -7.27 -2.83
N VAL A 101 -5.44 -7.46 -4.03
CA VAL A 101 -4.32 -6.65 -4.54
C VAL A 101 -4.85 -5.25 -4.86
N VAL A 102 -4.31 -4.23 -4.19
CA VAL A 102 -4.75 -2.83 -4.36
C VAL A 102 -3.96 -2.14 -5.46
N ALA A 103 -2.64 -2.25 -5.41
CA ALA A 103 -1.74 -1.61 -6.36
C ALA A 103 -0.36 -2.25 -6.32
N ARG A 104 0.47 -1.92 -7.31
CA ARG A 104 1.90 -2.24 -7.34
C ARG A 104 2.70 -0.99 -7.63
N VAL A 105 3.94 -0.96 -7.20
CA VAL A 105 4.86 0.16 -7.44
C VAL A 105 6.23 -0.37 -7.82
N GLY A 106 6.82 0.21 -8.85
CA GLY A 106 8.20 -0.08 -9.26
C GLY A 106 9.21 0.67 -8.39
N LEU A 107 10.44 0.18 -8.37
CA LEU A 107 11.56 0.83 -7.71
C LEU A 107 12.10 1.98 -8.57
N GLY A 108 12.57 3.02 -7.90
CA GLY A 108 13.25 4.15 -8.50
C GLY A 108 14.50 4.55 -7.73
N LEU A 109 15.35 5.31 -8.40
CA LEU A 109 16.46 6.03 -7.78
C LEU A 109 16.00 7.45 -7.47
N MET A 110 16.18 7.87 -6.24
CA MET A 110 15.94 9.24 -5.78
C MET A 110 17.25 10.01 -5.74
N THR A 111 17.20 11.26 -6.16
CA THR A 111 18.31 12.22 -6.07
C THR A 111 17.84 13.50 -5.39
N LYS A 112 18.77 14.33 -4.94
CA LYS A 112 18.45 15.68 -4.47
C LYS A 112 17.77 16.48 -5.58
N ALA A 113 16.81 17.33 -5.23
CA ALA A 113 16.13 18.20 -6.18
C ALA A 113 17.13 19.08 -6.94
N GLY A 114 16.93 19.22 -8.26
CA GLY A 114 17.83 19.96 -9.16
C GLY A 114 19.08 19.18 -9.61
N ALA A 115 19.29 17.94 -9.14
CA ALA A 115 20.35 17.09 -9.65
C ALA A 115 20.10 16.73 -11.12
N LYS A 116 21.20 16.45 -11.86
CA LYS A 116 21.11 15.98 -13.25
C LYS A 116 20.33 14.67 -13.31
N LYS A 117 19.48 14.51 -14.32
CA LYS A 117 18.77 13.26 -14.59
C LYS A 117 19.77 12.10 -14.74
N LEU A 118 19.49 10.99 -14.10
CA LEU A 118 20.34 9.80 -14.16
C LEU A 118 20.16 9.06 -15.50
N ASP A 119 21.24 8.47 -15.98
CA ASP A 119 21.18 7.53 -17.09
C ASP A 119 20.94 6.12 -16.54
N VAL A 120 19.69 5.68 -16.63
CA VAL A 120 19.23 4.37 -16.14
C VAL A 120 18.37 3.64 -17.17
N GLY A 121 18.48 4.03 -18.46
CA GLY A 121 17.65 3.46 -19.53
C GLY A 121 17.96 2.02 -19.90
N THR A 122 19.13 1.51 -19.51
CA THR A 122 19.56 0.12 -19.71
C THR A 122 20.18 -0.44 -18.44
N VAL A 123 20.28 -1.76 -18.34
CA VAL A 123 20.92 -2.44 -17.19
C VAL A 123 22.37 -1.96 -17.01
N ASP A 124 23.13 -1.82 -18.10
CA ASP A 124 24.53 -1.35 -18.02
C ASP A 124 24.65 0.11 -17.60
N ALA A 125 23.77 1.00 -18.09
CA ALA A 125 23.73 2.37 -17.66
C ALA A 125 23.35 2.48 -16.18
N PHE A 126 22.38 1.71 -15.73
CA PHE A 126 21.98 1.59 -14.33
C PHE A 126 23.15 1.13 -13.44
N LYS A 127 23.88 0.08 -13.85
CA LYS A 127 25.07 -0.40 -13.13
C LYS A 127 26.11 0.70 -13.00
N ARG A 128 26.46 1.39 -14.11
CA ARG A 128 27.41 2.51 -14.09
C ARG A 128 26.94 3.61 -13.14
N THR A 129 25.68 4.03 -13.25
CA THR A 129 25.11 5.07 -12.36
C THR A 129 25.27 4.72 -10.89
N LEU A 130 25.00 3.45 -10.50
CA LEU A 130 25.20 3.00 -9.13
C LEU A 130 26.68 2.98 -8.72
N LEU A 131 27.56 2.47 -9.60
CA LEU A 131 28.99 2.37 -9.33
C LEU A 131 29.68 3.72 -9.26
N ASP A 132 29.26 4.71 -10.03
CA ASP A 132 29.82 6.07 -10.07
C ASP A 132 29.31 6.97 -8.93
N SER A 133 28.20 6.59 -8.27
CA SER A 133 27.68 7.34 -7.12
C SER A 133 28.65 7.29 -5.94
N LYS A 134 28.75 8.38 -5.17
CA LYS A 134 29.58 8.42 -3.95
C LYS A 134 28.95 7.67 -2.80
N SER A 135 27.61 7.66 -2.72
CA SER A 135 26.87 6.99 -1.65
C SER A 135 25.44 6.64 -2.08
N ILE A 136 24.93 5.54 -1.53
CA ILE A 136 23.55 5.07 -1.73
C ILE A 136 22.93 4.82 -0.38
N THR A 137 21.67 5.23 -0.18
CA THR A 137 20.91 4.94 1.04
C THR A 137 19.64 4.14 0.72
N TYR A 138 19.28 3.23 1.59
CA TYR A 138 18.04 2.43 1.52
C TYR A 138 17.73 1.79 2.89
N ALA A 139 16.46 1.47 3.13
CA ALA A 139 16.01 0.77 4.33
C ALA A 139 16.11 -0.75 4.09
N ALA A 140 17.15 -1.40 4.63
CA ALA A 140 17.43 -2.81 4.36
C ALA A 140 16.28 -3.77 4.75
N ALA A 141 15.52 -3.46 5.81
CA ALA A 141 14.37 -4.23 6.25
C ALA A 141 13.08 -3.91 5.49
N GLY A 142 13.07 -2.87 4.64
CA GLY A 142 11.95 -2.51 3.79
C GLY A 142 11.85 -3.39 2.54
N ALA A 143 10.65 -3.53 1.99
CA ALA A 143 10.44 -4.34 0.78
C ALA A 143 11.30 -3.88 -0.40
N SER A 144 11.49 -2.57 -0.58
CA SER A 144 12.37 -2.00 -1.62
C SER A 144 13.83 -2.29 -1.37
N GLY A 145 14.29 -2.23 -0.11
CA GLY A 145 15.67 -2.56 0.26
C GLY A 145 16.00 -4.02 0.00
N VAL A 146 15.12 -4.93 0.41
CA VAL A 146 15.26 -6.38 0.12
C VAL A 146 15.33 -6.63 -1.39
N ALA A 147 14.43 -6.03 -2.17
CA ALA A 147 14.42 -6.17 -3.62
C ALA A 147 15.67 -5.54 -4.28
N PHE A 148 16.16 -4.41 -3.77
CA PHE A 148 17.38 -3.77 -4.25
C PHE A 148 18.61 -4.65 -4.00
N VAL A 149 18.78 -5.18 -2.78
CA VAL A 149 19.89 -6.09 -2.46
C VAL A 149 19.89 -7.29 -3.39
N ALA A 150 18.74 -7.95 -3.58
CA ALA A 150 18.63 -9.05 -4.53
C ALA A 150 18.97 -8.65 -5.98
N THR A 151 18.66 -7.41 -6.38
CA THR A 151 18.99 -6.90 -7.71
C THR A 151 20.49 -6.69 -7.87
N ILE A 152 21.18 -6.04 -6.94
CA ILE A 152 22.62 -5.78 -7.03
C ILE A 152 23.45 -7.07 -6.90
N ASP A 153 22.96 -8.08 -6.18
CA ASP A 153 23.53 -9.42 -6.12
C ASP A 153 23.49 -10.08 -7.50
N LYS A 154 22.32 -10.10 -8.15
CA LYS A 154 22.17 -10.63 -9.52
C LYS A 154 23.04 -9.90 -10.55
N LEU A 155 23.26 -8.59 -10.36
CA LEU A 155 24.11 -7.78 -11.23
C LEU A 155 25.60 -7.93 -10.94
N GLY A 156 25.98 -8.63 -9.86
CA GLY A 156 27.38 -8.84 -9.46
C GLY A 156 28.08 -7.59 -8.97
N ILE A 157 27.35 -6.60 -8.41
CA ILE A 157 27.90 -5.33 -7.94
C ILE A 157 27.69 -5.07 -6.45
N ALA A 158 27.17 -6.05 -5.71
CA ALA A 158 26.83 -5.90 -4.29
C ALA A 158 28.05 -5.50 -3.45
N ASP A 159 29.22 -6.15 -3.61
CA ASP A 159 30.43 -5.85 -2.84
C ASP A 159 30.93 -4.41 -3.12
N ALA A 160 30.91 -3.98 -4.39
CA ALA A 160 31.32 -2.64 -4.74
C ALA A 160 30.40 -1.55 -4.15
N LEU A 161 29.12 -1.86 -3.95
CA LEU A 161 28.15 -0.93 -3.35
C LEU A 161 28.17 -0.96 -1.83
N LYS A 162 28.55 -2.05 -1.20
CA LYS A 162 28.54 -2.24 0.26
C LYS A 162 29.31 -1.14 0.99
N ALA A 163 30.51 -0.78 0.50
CA ALA A 163 31.37 0.21 1.14
C ALA A 163 30.80 1.64 1.12
N LYS A 164 29.87 1.94 0.22
CA LYS A 164 29.21 3.24 0.07
C LYS A 164 27.72 3.22 0.36
N SER A 165 27.20 2.10 0.85
CA SER A 165 25.81 1.96 1.31
C SER A 165 25.63 2.54 2.70
N LYS A 166 24.65 3.43 2.85
CA LYS A 166 24.18 3.97 4.12
C LYS A 166 22.82 3.37 4.41
N LEU A 167 22.81 2.39 5.32
CA LEU A 167 21.57 1.75 5.73
C LEU A 167 20.75 2.68 6.62
N ALA A 168 19.47 2.77 6.35
CA ALA A 168 18.51 3.55 7.13
C ALA A 168 17.51 2.63 7.83
N ALA A 169 16.99 3.07 8.97
CA ALA A 169 16.00 2.33 9.73
C ALA A 169 14.57 2.48 9.16
N SER A 170 14.33 3.55 8.37
CA SER A 170 13.01 3.87 7.83
C SER A 170 13.07 4.55 6.47
N GLY A 171 11.94 4.60 5.74
CA GLY A 171 11.81 5.38 4.50
C GLY A 171 12.01 6.89 4.74
N ASP A 172 11.55 7.41 5.88
CA ASP A 172 11.72 8.83 6.22
C ASP A 172 13.20 9.19 6.41
N GLU A 173 14.00 8.31 7.02
CA GLU A 173 15.45 8.49 7.14
C GLU A 173 16.13 8.42 5.77
N VAL A 174 15.71 7.51 4.89
CA VAL A 174 16.19 7.45 3.50
C VAL A 174 15.92 8.78 2.79
N ASN A 175 14.70 9.31 2.92
CA ASN A 175 14.29 10.60 2.34
C ASN A 175 15.15 11.76 2.87
N ALA A 176 15.36 11.82 4.18
CA ALA A 176 16.16 12.85 4.84
C ALA A 176 17.63 12.81 4.39
N ASN A 177 18.20 11.62 4.23
CA ASN A 177 19.59 11.45 3.80
C ASN A 177 19.83 12.05 2.40
N VAL A 178 18.91 11.91 1.45
CA VAL A 178 19.05 12.49 0.11
C VAL A 178 18.69 13.98 0.11
N ALA A 179 17.60 14.37 0.75
CA ALA A 179 17.17 15.77 0.78
C ALA A 179 18.24 16.69 1.41
N SER A 180 18.92 16.23 2.46
CA SER A 180 20.04 16.96 3.10
C SER A 180 21.35 16.91 2.28
N GLY A 181 21.50 15.96 1.35
CA GLY A 181 22.75 15.67 0.63
C GLY A 181 23.70 14.76 1.41
N ALA A 182 23.27 14.12 2.49
CA ALA A 182 24.05 13.10 3.19
C ALA A 182 24.26 11.83 2.36
N ALA A 183 23.38 11.56 1.40
CA ALA A 183 23.56 10.53 0.37
C ALA A 183 23.27 11.08 -1.03
N ASP A 184 24.02 10.60 -2.03
CA ASP A 184 23.84 11.00 -3.42
C ASP A 184 22.57 10.39 -4.03
N LEU A 185 22.34 9.10 -3.73
CA LEU A 185 21.23 8.32 -4.26
C LEU A 185 20.46 7.64 -3.13
N ALA A 186 19.17 7.43 -3.35
CA ALA A 186 18.40 6.46 -2.58
C ALA A 186 17.63 5.50 -3.48
N VAL A 187 17.30 4.34 -2.93
CA VAL A 187 16.41 3.37 -3.55
C VAL A 187 15.13 3.28 -2.73
N LEU A 188 14.02 3.60 -3.37
CA LEU A 188 12.67 3.58 -2.79
C LEU A 188 11.63 3.20 -3.85
N PRO A 189 10.41 2.78 -3.44
CA PRO A 189 9.27 2.77 -4.33
C PRO A 189 9.01 4.17 -4.92
N VAL A 190 8.65 4.25 -6.19
CA VAL A 190 8.38 5.54 -6.85
C VAL A 190 7.36 6.38 -6.08
N SER A 191 6.33 5.72 -5.49
CA SER A 191 5.30 6.37 -4.67
C SER A 191 5.82 7.06 -3.41
N GLU A 192 6.96 6.61 -2.88
CA GLU A 192 7.62 7.21 -1.71
C GLU A 192 8.58 8.35 -2.12
N ILE A 193 9.06 8.36 -3.37
CA ILE A 193 9.95 9.39 -3.89
C ILE A 193 9.17 10.66 -4.28
N LEU A 194 8.06 10.49 -5.00
CA LEU A 194 7.34 11.61 -5.62
C LEU A 194 6.88 12.71 -4.63
N PRO A 195 6.45 12.42 -3.38
CA PRO A 195 6.01 13.45 -2.45
C PRO A 195 7.15 14.16 -1.71
N VAL A 196 8.42 13.73 -1.87
CA VAL A 196 9.53 14.22 -1.04
C VAL A 196 9.97 15.62 -1.46
N LYS A 197 9.82 16.58 -0.56
CA LYS A 197 10.36 17.93 -0.76
C LYS A 197 11.89 17.92 -0.69
N GLY A 198 12.54 18.63 -1.62
CA GLY A 198 14.01 18.68 -1.67
C GLY A 198 14.68 17.48 -2.35
N ALA A 199 13.90 16.51 -2.83
CA ALA A 199 14.36 15.38 -3.64
C ALA A 199 13.52 15.23 -4.90
N GLN A 200 13.97 14.39 -5.82
CA GLN A 200 13.28 14.10 -7.08
C GLN A 200 13.52 12.66 -7.52
N LEU A 201 12.63 12.13 -8.36
CA LEU A 201 12.85 10.88 -9.08
C LEU A 201 13.97 11.08 -10.12
N GLY A 202 15.12 10.48 -9.86
CA GLY A 202 16.26 10.47 -10.78
C GLY A 202 16.05 9.53 -11.96
N GLY A 203 15.32 8.43 -11.76
CA GLY A 203 14.94 7.48 -12.78
C GLY A 203 14.33 6.22 -12.17
N VAL A 204 13.63 5.44 -12.98
CA VAL A 204 13.10 4.11 -12.60
C VAL A 204 14.08 3.03 -12.98
N PHE A 205 14.02 1.87 -12.33
CA PHE A 205 14.84 0.72 -12.71
C PHE A 205 14.50 0.29 -14.14
N PRO A 206 15.49 -0.16 -14.94
CA PRO A 206 15.26 -0.77 -16.25
C PRO A 206 14.23 -1.90 -16.18
N ALA A 207 13.41 -2.06 -17.21
CA ALA A 207 12.32 -3.03 -17.23
C ALA A 207 12.79 -4.46 -16.95
N GLU A 208 13.97 -4.82 -17.42
CA GLU A 208 14.57 -6.15 -17.31
C GLU A 208 14.93 -6.53 -15.86
N ILE A 209 15.15 -5.54 -15.01
CA ILE A 209 15.51 -5.73 -13.60
C ILE A 209 14.53 -5.03 -12.65
N GLN A 210 13.42 -4.49 -13.17
CA GLN A 210 12.41 -3.86 -12.36
C GLN A 210 11.75 -4.88 -11.44
N THR A 211 11.69 -4.54 -10.18
CA THR A 211 10.93 -5.29 -9.17
C THR A 211 9.74 -4.46 -8.73
N TYR A 212 8.57 -5.04 -8.80
CA TYR A 212 7.34 -4.41 -8.34
C TYR A 212 7.03 -4.83 -6.90
N ILE A 213 6.88 -3.85 -6.04
CA ILE A 213 6.34 -4.04 -4.71
C ILE A 213 4.81 -4.03 -4.83
N VAL A 214 4.20 -5.17 -4.54
CA VAL A 214 2.74 -5.32 -4.57
C VAL A 214 2.18 -5.01 -3.20
N MET A 215 1.13 -4.20 -3.15
CA MET A 215 0.36 -3.88 -1.96
C MET A 215 -1.01 -4.55 -2.03
N ALA A 216 -1.33 -5.32 -1.01
CA ALA A 216 -2.62 -5.96 -0.88
C ALA A 216 -3.27 -5.56 0.44
N ALA A 217 -4.58 -5.47 0.45
CA ALA A 217 -5.39 -5.23 1.63
C ALA A 217 -6.02 -6.54 2.12
N GLY A 218 -6.22 -6.63 3.44
CA GLY A 218 -6.96 -7.71 4.07
C GLY A 218 -7.69 -7.20 5.31
N VAL A 219 -8.87 -7.75 5.56
CA VAL A 219 -9.72 -7.40 6.71
C VAL A 219 -9.43 -8.34 7.87
N ASN A 220 -9.42 -7.81 9.08
CA ASN A 220 -9.28 -8.59 10.30
C ASN A 220 -10.32 -9.71 10.35
N ALA A 221 -9.90 -10.94 10.62
CA ALA A 221 -10.79 -12.11 10.67
C ALA A 221 -11.85 -12.02 11.79
N ALA A 222 -11.60 -11.24 12.84
CA ALA A 222 -12.54 -10.98 13.93
C ALA A 222 -13.41 -9.73 13.70
N ALA A 223 -13.23 -9.00 12.58
CA ALA A 223 -14.03 -7.82 12.29
C ALA A 223 -15.53 -8.18 12.17
N ARG A 224 -16.36 -7.48 12.93
CA ARG A 224 -17.82 -7.67 12.93
C ARG A 224 -18.54 -6.68 12.02
N SER A 225 -17.84 -5.63 11.60
CA SER A 225 -18.38 -4.55 10.79
C SER A 225 -18.14 -4.77 9.31
N ALA A 226 -19.11 -4.38 8.48
CA ALA A 226 -18.97 -4.34 7.03
C ALA A 226 -18.13 -3.15 6.56
N ALA A 227 -17.90 -2.14 7.39
CA ALA A 227 -17.22 -0.90 7.03
C ALA A 227 -15.77 -1.15 6.54
N ALA A 228 -15.04 -2.06 7.19
CA ALA A 228 -13.70 -2.46 6.79
C ALA A 228 -13.68 -3.06 5.37
N GLN A 229 -14.63 -3.95 5.06
CA GLN A 229 -14.76 -4.54 3.73
C GLN A 229 -15.19 -3.50 2.69
N GLN A 230 -16.05 -2.55 3.06
CA GLN A 230 -16.44 -1.43 2.19
C GLN A 230 -15.22 -0.56 1.83
N PHE A 231 -14.33 -0.28 2.80
CA PHE A 231 -13.12 0.47 2.54
C PHE A 231 -12.17 -0.27 1.57
N VAL A 232 -11.96 -1.56 1.77
CA VAL A 232 -11.16 -2.38 0.84
C VAL A 232 -11.78 -2.37 -0.57
N THR A 233 -13.09 -2.56 -0.67
CA THR A 233 -13.82 -2.50 -1.96
C THR A 233 -13.69 -1.13 -2.61
N PHE A 234 -13.78 -0.05 -1.83
CA PHE A 234 -13.58 1.31 -2.33
C PHE A 234 -12.16 1.51 -2.88
N LEU A 235 -11.12 1.09 -2.16
CA LEU A 235 -9.74 1.15 -2.65
C LEU A 235 -9.58 0.43 -3.98
N MET A 236 -10.29 -0.70 -4.18
CA MET A 236 -10.26 -1.52 -5.38
C MET A 236 -11.06 -0.94 -6.56
N SER A 237 -11.88 0.09 -6.34
CA SER A 237 -12.74 0.67 -7.38
C SER A 237 -11.94 1.14 -8.59
N PRO A 238 -12.34 0.80 -9.83
CA PRO A 238 -11.70 1.31 -11.04
C PRO A 238 -11.68 2.85 -11.13
N ALA A 239 -12.64 3.53 -10.51
CA ALA A 239 -12.70 4.99 -10.44
C ALA A 239 -11.47 5.61 -9.76
N ASN A 240 -10.77 4.85 -8.90
CA ASN A 240 -9.58 5.28 -8.19
C ASN A 240 -8.27 5.03 -8.95
N SER A 241 -8.31 4.43 -10.15
CA SER A 241 -7.10 4.09 -10.93
C SER A 241 -6.25 5.31 -11.29
N GLN A 242 -6.89 6.45 -11.59
CA GLN A 242 -6.16 7.70 -11.88
C GLN A 242 -5.41 8.24 -10.66
N VAL A 243 -6.01 8.14 -9.46
CA VAL A 243 -5.35 8.54 -8.21
C VAL A 243 -4.12 7.65 -7.97
N ILE A 244 -4.26 6.34 -8.14
CA ILE A 244 -3.17 5.37 -7.99
C ILE A 244 -2.01 5.71 -8.94
N LYS A 245 -2.31 5.95 -10.23
CA LYS A 245 -1.31 6.35 -11.25
C LYS A 245 -0.63 7.66 -10.92
N ALA A 246 -1.37 8.67 -10.47
CA ALA A 246 -0.81 9.97 -10.09
C ALA A 246 0.17 9.89 -8.90
N LYS A 247 0.07 8.83 -8.08
CA LYS A 247 1.01 8.54 -6.98
C LYS A 247 2.16 7.60 -7.41
N GLY A 248 2.36 7.40 -8.71
CA GLY A 248 3.45 6.57 -9.23
C GLY A 248 3.25 5.06 -9.07
N MET A 249 2.03 4.63 -8.86
CA MET A 249 1.64 3.23 -8.72
C MET A 249 0.80 2.76 -9.91
N ASP A 250 0.64 1.44 -10.04
CA ASP A 250 -0.19 0.79 -11.06
C ASP A 250 -1.05 -0.32 -10.42
N ARG A 251 -2.00 -0.87 -11.18
CA ARG A 251 -2.84 -2.00 -10.75
C ARG A 251 -2.31 -3.31 -11.26
#